data_f78e9fe50ceb0f6b0d6e16b1694a419f
#
_entry.id   f78e9fe50ceb0f6b0d6e16b1694a419f
#
_cell.length_a   1.000
_cell.length_b   1.000
_cell.length_c   1.000
_cell.angle_alpha   90.00
_cell.angle_beta   90.00
_cell.angle_gamma   90.00
#
_symmetry.space_group_name_H-M   'P 1'
#
loop_
_entity.id
_entity.type
_entity.pdbx_description
1 polymer ?
#
loop_
_entity_poly.entity_id
_entity_poly.type
_entity_poly.pdbx_seq_one_letter_code
_entity_poly.pdbx_strand_id
1 'polypeptide(L)'
;FNGKSYRMKEHIDRLYRSLKYVRIDPGLSNEEMLEISEEVIRHNEHLRPSGGDFNIRQFVTCGPGRSTKEAGPPTVGVTVAPIDFSRYAAFYDDGVHAVIARTRSYSSDALDPKVKHHSRNNFAMADLEAAREAEDG
;
A
#
# COMPACT_ATOMS: atom_id res chain seq x y z
N PHE A 1 -9.06 7.42 -10.08
CA PHE A 1 -9.11 7.11 -11.50
C PHE A 1 -10.11 8.03 -12.18
N ASN A 2 -9.67 8.78 -13.18
CA ASN A 2 -10.47 9.83 -13.83
C ASN A 2 -11.08 10.83 -12.83
N GLY A 3 -10.32 11.26 -11.83
CA GLY A 3 -10.75 12.18 -10.78
C GLY A 3 -11.73 11.59 -9.77
N LYS A 4 -11.97 10.27 -9.78
CA LYS A 4 -12.82 9.58 -8.81
C LYS A 4 -12.02 8.53 -8.04
N SER A 5 -12.30 8.40 -6.76
CA SER A 5 -11.72 7.34 -5.94
C SER A 5 -12.19 5.96 -6.44
N TYR A 6 -11.24 5.07 -6.71
CA TYR A 6 -11.56 3.73 -7.21
C TYR A 6 -11.66 2.75 -6.04
N ARG A 7 -12.87 2.24 -5.77
CA ARG A 7 -13.15 1.23 -4.75
C ARG A 7 -12.58 1.58 -3.37
N MET A 8 -12.64 2.85 -2.98
CA MET A 8 -12.03 3.35 -1.74
C MET A 8 -12.57 2.61 -0.51
N LYS A 9 -13.89 2.42 -0.45
CA LYS A 9 -14.54 1.72 0.65
C LYS A 9 -13.96 0.31 0.85
N GLU A 10 -13.85 -0.48 -0.22
CA GLU A 10 -13.31 -1.84 -0.12
C GLU A 10 -11.83 -1.89 0.29
N HIS A 11 -11.05 -0.86 -0.11
CA HIS A 11 -9.66 -0.73 0.34
C HIS A 11 -9.59 -0.42 1.82
N ILE A 12 -10.45 0.46 2.33
CA ILE A 12 -10.54 0.78 3.76
C ILE A 12 -11.03 -0.43 4.54
N ASP A 13 -12.08 -1.13 4.10
CA ASP A 13 -12.57 -2.34 4.73
C ASP A 13 -11.47 -3.42 4.84
N ARG A 14 -10.63 -3.56 3.81
CA ARG A 14 -9.47 -4.46 3.86
C ARG A 14 -8.43 -4.00 4.87
N LEU A 15 -8.13 -2.69 4.94
CA LEU A 15 -7.22 -2.13 5.94
C LEU A 15 -7.70 -2.45 7.35
N TYR A 16 -8.97 -2.22 7.64
CA TYR A 16 -9.55 -2.46 8.97
C TYR A 16 -9.57 -3.95 9.34
N ARG A 17 -9.81 -4.86 8.38
CA ARG A 17 -9.62 -6.30 8.63
C ARG A 17 -8.18 -6.63 9.03
N SER A 18 -7.21 -5.98 8.37
CA SER A 18 -5.79 -6.16 8.71
C SER A 18 -5.45 -5.58 10.08
N LEU A 19 -5.95 -4.39 10.41
CA LEU A 19 -5.77 -3.76 11.73
C LEU A 19 -6.36 -4.62 12.85
N LYS A 20 -7.54 -5.19 12.64
CA LYS A 20 -8.16 -6.13 13.58
C LYS A 20 -7.27 -7.36 13.81
N TYR A 21 -6.69 -7.92 12.75
CA TYR A 21 -5.79 -9.07 12.85
C TYR A 21 -4.55 -8.75 13.70
N VAL A 22 -3.92 -7.59 13.46
CA VAL A 22 -2.73 -7.16 14.22
C VAL A 22 -3.05 -6.45 15.53
N ARG A 23 -4.34 -6.31 15.88
CA ARG A 23 -4.87 -5.72 17.13
C ARG A 23 -4.43 -4.25 17.30
N ILE A 24 -4.48 -3.48 16.23
CA ILE A 24 -4.27 -2.03 16.25
C ILE A 24 -5.64 -1.37 16.06
N ASP A 25 -6.03 -0.53 17.03
CA ASP A 25 -7.22 0.31 16.93
C ASP A 25 -6.79 1.70 16.44
N PRO A 26 -7.17 2.14 15.23
CA PRO A 26 -6.79 3.45 14.72
C PRO A 26 -7.49 4.62 15.42
N GLY A 27 -8.49 4.38 16.27
CA GLY A 27 -9.31 5.39 16.90
C GLY A 27 -10.26 6.11 15.94
N LEU A 28 -10.47 5.57 14.74
CA LEU A 28 -11.36 6.09 13.71
C LEU A 28 -12.22 4.95 13.16
N SER A 29 -13.47 5.23 12.83
CA SER A 29 -14.34 4.32 12.10
C SER A 29 -13.92 4.18 10.63
N ASN A 30 -14.47 3.19 9.92
CA ASN A 30 -14.27 3.05 8.47
C ASN A 30 -14.82 4.26 7.71
N GLU A 31 -15.94 4.78 8.16
CA GLU A 31 -16.61 5.94 7.58
C GLU A 31 -15.78 7.21 7.74
N GLU A 32 -15.26 7.46 8.94
CA GLU A 32 -14.35 8.59 9.21
C GLU A 32 -13.07 8.49 8.38
N MET A 33 -12.47 7.30 8.24
CA MET A 33 -11.29 7.10 7.40
C MET A 33 -11.62 7.39 5.91
N LEU A 34 -12.81 7.02 5.45
CA LEU A 34 -13.27 7.33 4.10
C LEU A 34 -13.40 8.84 3.90
N GLU A 35 -14.08 9.53 4.80
CA GLU A 35 -14.29 10.98 4.75
C GLU A 35 -12.96 11.73 4.75
N ILE A 36 -12.04 11.38 5.65
CA ILE A 36 -10.69 11.97 5.71
C ILE A 36 -9.94 11.72 4.40
N SER A 37 -10.03 10.52 3.84
CA SER A 37 -9.35 10.19 2.59
C SER A 37 -9.87 11.03 1.42
N GLU A 38 -11.18 11.22 1.33
CA GLU A 38 -11.81 12.07 0.30
C GLU A 38 -11.49 13.56 0.53
N GLU A 39 -11.41 14.00 1.77
CA GLU A 39 -10.97 15.36 2.10
C GLU A 39 -9.55 15.64 1.67
N VAL A 40 -8.61 14.71 1.95
CA VAL A 40 -7.22 14.83 1.51
C VAL A 40 -7.12 14.90 0.00
N ILE A 41 -7.90 14.10 -0.76
CA ILE A 41 -7.94 14.19 -2.22
C ILE A 41 -8.40 15.59 -2.64
N ARG A 42 -9.54 16.04 -2.13
CA ARG A 42 -10.15 17.33 -2.48
C ARG A 42 -9.22 18.51 -2.17
N HIS A 43 -8.54 18.46 -1.01
CA HIS A 43 -7.62 19.51 -0.60
C HIS A 43 -6.39 19.61 -1.52
N ASN A 44 -5.97 18.50 -2.11
CA ASN A 44 -4.81 18.41 -2.99
C ASN A 44 -5.17 18.38 -4.49
N GLU A 45 -6.43 18.54 -4.88
CA GLU A 45 -6.87 18.43 -6.27
C GLU A 45 -6.11 19.39 -7.21
N HIS A 46 -5.72 20.56 -6.71
CA HIS A 46 -4.94 21.54 -7.45
C HIS A 46 -3.52 21.05 -7.83
N LEU A 47 -3.02 19.99 -7.20
CA LEU A 47 -1.73 19.35 -7.48
C LEU A 47 -1.86 18.19 -8.46
N ARG A 48 -3.06 17.81 -8.88
CA ARG A 48 -3.27 16.72 -9.82
C ARG A 48 -2.79 17.13 -11.21
N PRO A 49 -1.88 16.36 -11.83
CA PRO A 49 -1.44 16.64 -13.19
C PRO A 49 -2.61 16.66 -14.18
N SER A 50 -2.56 17.51 -15.18
CA SER A 50 -3.54 17.51 -16.27
C SER A 50 -3.57 16.13 -16.95
N GLY A 51 -4.75 15.49 -16.97
CA GLY A 51 -4.92 14.12 -17.48
C GLY A 51 -4.32 13.02 -16.59
N GLY A 52 -3.79 13.36 -15.41
CA GLY A 52 -3.22 12.42 -14.47
C GLY A 52 -4.15 12.04 -13.33
N ASP A 53 -3.70 11.12 -12.51
CA ASP A 53 -4.41 10.62 -11.34
C ASP A 53 -3.52 10.62 -10.08
N PHE A 54 -4.14 10.42 -8.91
CA PHE A 54 -3.46 10.26 -7.64
C PHE A 54 -3.39 8.79 -7.20
N ASN A 55 -2.26 8.44 -6.60
CA ASN A 55 -2.15 7.29 -5.72
C ASN A 55 -2.49 7.75 -4.30
N ILE A 56 -3.51 7.14 -3.70
CA ILE A 56 -3.95 7.44 -2.34
C ILE A 56 -3.49 6.32 -1.44
N ARG A 57 -2.87 6.67 -0.32
CA ARG A 57 -2.36 5.70 0.64
C ARG A 57 -2.82 6.05 2.05
N GLN A 58 -3.56 5.14 2.66
CA GLN A 58 -3.82 5.14 4.09
C GLN A 58 -2.79 4.24 4.78
N PHE A 59 -2.28 4.67 5.92
CA PHE A 59 -1.42 3.84 6.77
C PHE A 59 -1.72 4.08 8.24
N VAL A 60 -1.51 3.04 9.03
CA VAL A 60 -1.64 3.07 10.48
C VAL A 60 -0.43 2.37 11.07
N THR A 61 0.20 2.98 12.07
CA THR A 61 1.26 2.36 12.85
C THR A 61 0.76 2.07 14.25
N CYS A 62 1.45 1.18 14.96
CA CYS A 62 1.11 0.88 16.36
C CYS A 62 1.49 2.00 17.34
N GLY A 63 1.99 3.15 16.84
CA GLY A 63 2.47 4.23 17.68
C GLY A 63 3.88 4.00 18.26
N PRO A 64 4.37 4.93 19.08
CA PRO A 64 5.67 4.81 19.72
C PRO A 64 5.67 3.72 20.78
N GLY A 65 6.76 2.94 20.85
CA GLY A 65 6.93 1.86 21.81
C GLY A 65 7.92 0.81 21.31
N ARG A 66 8.41 -0.02 22.22
CA ARG A 66 9.38 -1.07 21.90
C ARG A 66 8.70 -2.35 21.36
N SER A 67 7.41 -2.48 21.60
CA SER A 67 6.59 -3.62 21.16
C SER A 67 5.14 -3.20 21.02
N THR A 68 4.33 -4.02 20.37
CA THR A 68 2.88 -3.81 20.29
C THR A 68 2.16 -3.83 21.65
N LYS A 69 2.78 -4.43 22.69
CA LYS A 69 2.25 -4.41 24.06
C LYS A 69 2.48 -3.10 24.79
N GLU A 70 3.53 -2.37 24.39
CA GLU A 70 3.96 -1.10 24.98
C GLU A 70 3.65 0.07 24.05
N ALA A 71 2.93 -0.19 22.96
CA ALA A 71 2.61 0.82 21.97
C ALA A 71 1.81 1.96 22.58
N GLY A 72 2.20 3.19 22.25
CA GLY A 72 1.41 4.38 22.54
C GLY A 72 0.22 4.49 21.57
N PRO A 73 -0.42 5.66 21.52
CA PRO A 73 -1.51 5.88 20.57
C PRO A 73 -1.02 5.66 19.14
N PRO A 74 -1.81 4.99 18.28
CA PRO A 74 -1.44 4.74 16.89
C PRO A 74 -1.28 6.04 16.13
N THR A 75 -0.44 6.01 15.09
CA THR A 75 -0.37 7.11 14.12
C THR A 75 -1.17 6.71 12.88
N VAL A 76 -2.12 7.54 12.52
CA VAL A 76 -2.91 7.40 11.30
C VAL A 76 -2.47 8.46 10.31
N GLY A 77 -2.25 8.07 9.07
CA GLY A 77 -1.90 8.99 8.01
C GLY A 77 -2.60 8.66 6.70
N VAL A 78 -2.97 9.70 5.97
CA VAL A 78 -3.48 9.63 4.60
C VAL A 78 -2.61 10.52 3.73
N THR A 79 -2.11 9.97 2.64
CA THR A 79 -1.28 10.71 1.68
C THR A 79 -1.80 10.53 0.27
N VAL A 80 -1.58 11.55 -0.55
CA VAL A 80 -1.79 11.50 -2.00
C VAL A 80 -0.49 11.85 -2.72
N ALA A 81 -0.27 11.21 -3.86
CA ALA A 81 0.86 11.52 -4.73
C ALA A 81 0.43 11.33 -6.18
N PRO A 82 0.89 12.16 -7.12
CA PRO A 82 0.67 11.94 -8.55
C PRO A 82 1.16 10.55 -8.99
N ILE A 83 0.41 9.91 -9.87
CA ILE A 83 0.86 8.66 -10.50
C ILE A 83 1.72 9.02 -11.71
N ASP A 84 2.96 8.54 -11.69
CA ASP A 84 3.85 8.64 -12.86
C ASP A 84 3.59 7.46 -13.80
N PHE A 85 2.72 7.66 -14.77
CA PHE A 85 2.39 6.65 -15.78
C PHE A 85 3.56 6.40 -16.75
N SER A 86 4.49 7.35 -16.91
CA SER A 86 5.61 7.19 -17.82
C SER A 86 6.51 6.00 -17.46
N ARG A 87 6.60 5.65 -16.18
CA ARG A 87 7.35 4.49 -15.67
C ARG A 87 6.86 3.15 -16.22
N TYR A 88 5.61 3.10 -16.66
CA TYR A 88 4.96 1.86 -17.12
C TYR A 88 4.61 1.89 -18.61
N ALA A 89 4.75 3.04 -19.26
CA ALA A 89 4.32 3.24 -20.65
C ALA A 89 4.99 2.24 -21.59
N ALA A 90 6.31 2.07 -21.51
CA ALA A 90 7.07 1.14 -22.36
C ALA A 90 6.64 -0.33 -22.16
N PHE A 91 6.16 -0.70 -20.97
CA PHE A 91 5.76 -2.09 -20.70
C PHE A 91 4.52 -2.53 -21.48
N TYR A 92 3.71 -1.57 -21.94
CA TYR A 92 2.54 -1.89 -22.79
C TYR A 92 2.93 -2.23 -24.21
N ASP A 93 4.02 -1.70 -24.70
CA ASP A 93 4.52 -1.94 -26.06
C ASP A 93 5.53 -3.09 -26.08
N ASP A 94 6.50 -3.08 -25.16
CA ASP A 94 7.63 -4.00 -25.15
C ASP A 94 7.38 -5.26 -24.29
N GLY A 95 6.39 -5.19 -23.39
CA GLY A 95 6.20 -6.20 -22.35
C GLY A 95 7.27 -6.13 -21.26
N VAL A 96 7.30 -7.14 -20.40
CA VAL A 96 8.29 -7.27 -19.32
C VAL A 96 8.75 -8.72 -19.20
N HIS A 97 10.00 -8.91 -18.85
CA HIS A 97 10.50 -10.21 -18.44
C HIS A 97 9.93 -10.56 -17.05
N ALA A 98 9.32 -11.72 -16.92
CA ALA A 98 8.75 -12.22 -15.68
C ALA A 98 9.53 -13.43 -15.16
N VAL A 99 9.89 -13.39 -13.89
CA VAL A 99 10.66 -14.43 -13.21
C VAL A 99 9.82 -15.05 -12.09
N ILE A 100 9.92 -16.37 -11.93
CA ILE A 100 9.34 -17.07 -10.79
C ILE A 100 10.42 -17.21 -9.71
N ALA A 101 10.50 -16.24 -8.80
CA ALA A 101 11.47 -16.22 -7.73
C ALA A 101 11.38 -17.47 -6.81
N ARG A 102 12.49 -17.89 -6.25
CA ARG A 102 12.54 -18.95 -5.22
C ARG A 102 12.04 -18.46 -3.88
N THR A 103 12.31 -17.19 -3.57
CA THR A 103 11.77 -16.52 -2.37
C THR A 103 10.25 -16.59 -2.36
N ARG A 104 9.70 -17.09 -1.26
CA ARG A 104 8.25 -17.26 -1.07
C ARG A 104 7.67 -16.16 -0.20
N SER A 105 6.36 -15.96 -0.33
CA SER A 105 5.60 -15.16 0.62
C SER A 105 5.63 -15.79 2.01
N TYR A 106 5.25 -15.02 3.04
CA TYR A 106 5.12 -15.55 4.39
C TYR A 106 4.16 -16.75 4.40
N SER A 107 4.50 -17.78 5.19
CA SER A 107 3.55 -18.86 5.45
C SER A 107 2.39 -18.34 6.30
N SER A 108 1.23 -18.97 6.17
CA SER A 108 0.05 -18.63 6.99
C SER A 108 0.31 -18.81 8.50
N ASP A 109 1.26 -19.67 8.87
CA ASP A 109 1.64 -19.91 10.26
C ASP A 109 2.50 -18.78 10.85
N ALA A 110 3.22 -18.05 9.98
CA ALA A 110 4.04 -16.91 10.40
C ALA A 110 3.24 -15.60 10.38
N LEU A 111 2.51 -15.36 9.30
CA LEU A 111 1.68 -14.17 9.10
C LEU A 111 0.64 -14.46 8.02
N ASP A 112 -0.62 -14.24 8.30
CA ASP A 112 -1.67 -14.41 7.28
C ASP A 112 -1.34 -13.52 6.05
N PRO A 113 -1.11 -14.11 4.87
CA PRO A 113 -0.73 -13.36 3.67
C PRO A 113 -1.82 -12.39 3.18
N LYS A 114 -3.06 -12.48 3.69
CA LYS A 114 -4.14 -11.52 3.41
C LYS A 114 -3.98 -10.20 4.16
N VAL A 115 -3.13 -10.16 5.21
CA VAL A 115 -2.88 -8.94 5.98
C VAL A 115 -2.14 -7.92 5.13
N LYS A 116 -2.71 -6.72 5.02
CA LYS A 116 -2.06 -5.60 4.35
C LYS A 116 -1.07 -4.95 5.30
N HIS A 117 0.21 -5.22 5.12
CA HIS A 117 1.30 -4.68 5.94
C HIS A 117 2.43 -4.09 5.08
N HIS A 118 3.34 -3.36 5.72
CA HIS A 118 4.47 -2.70 5.04
C HIS A 118 5.77 -3.49 5.08
N SER A 119 5.82 -4.65 5.74
CA SER A 119 6.98 -5.52 5.65
C SER A 119 7.10 -6.07 4.23
N ARG A 120 8.18 -5.71 3.54
CA ARG A 120 8.41 -6.00 2.13
C ARG A 120 9.69 -6.78 1.86
N ASN A 121 10.33 -7.33 2.90
CA ASN A 121 11.64 -7.98 2.76
C ASN A 121 11.60 -9.17 1.80
N ASN A 122 10.54 -9.98 1.83
CA ASN A 122 10.37 -11.09 0.90
C ASN A 122 10.24 -10.61 -0.56
N PHE A 123 9.56 -9.50 -0.80
CA PHE A 123 9.46 -8.91 -2.14
C PHE A 123 10.81 -8.35 -2.59
N ALA A 124 11.53 -7.62 -1.71
CA ALA A 124 12.85 -7.12 -2.03
C ALA A 124 13.84 -8.24 -2.38
N MET A 125 13.77 -9.37 -1.67
CA MET A 125 14.59 -10.54 -1.99
C MET A 125 14.21 -11.16 -3.34
N ALA A 126 12.92 -11.25 -3.66
CA ALA A 126 12.46 -11.72 -4.96
C ALA A 126 12.87 -10.78 -6.10
N ASP A 127 12.81 -9.46 -5.88
CA ASP A 127 13.28 -8.46 -6.85
C ASP A 127 14.79 -8.59 -7.12
N LEU A 128 15.60 -8.88 -6.09
CA LEU A 128 17.03 -9.14 -6.24
C LEU A 128 17.33 -10.44 -7.02
N GLU A 129 16.52 -11.48 -6.82
CA GLU A 129 16.63 -12.71 -7.62
C GLU A 129 16.32 -12.42 -9.10
N ALA A 130 15.24 -11.70 -9.38
CA ALA A 130 14.83 -11.35 -10.73
C ALA A 130 15.90 -10.48 -11.45
N ALA A 131 16.51 -9.53 -10.73
CA ALA A 131 17.57 -8.69 -11.30
C ALA A 131 18.79 -9.52 -11.70
N ARG A 132 19.21 -10.50 -10.88
CA ARG A 132 20.32 -11.39 -11.21
C ARG A 132 20.05 -12.27 -12.41
N GLU A 133 18.85 -12.86 -12.50
CA GLU A 133 18.49 -13.66 -13.68
C GLU A 133 18.48 -12.83 -14.98
N ALA A 134 18.13 -11.54 -14.89
CA ALA A 134 18.17 -10.64 -16.04
C ALA A 134 19.60 -10.26 -16.47
N GLU A 135 20.60 -10.35 -15.56
CA GLU A 135 22.01 -10.11 -15.87
C GLU A 135 22.69 -11.36 -16.47
N ASP A 136 22.20 -12.55 -16.11
CA ASP A 136 22.79 -13.84 -16.53
C ASP A 136 22.19 -14.36 -17.86
N GLY A 137 21.12 -13.78 -18.41
CA GLY A 137 20.42 -14.16 -19.63
C GLY A 137 20.62 -13.22 -20.78
#